data_0cb883260760df5f1c8c8f27f10b15c5
#
_entry.id   0cb883260760df5f1c8c8f27f10b15c5
#
_cell.length_a   1.000
_cell.length_b   1.000
_cell.length_c   1.000
_cell.angle_alpha   90.00
_cell.angle_beta   90.00
_cell.angle_gamma   90.00
#
_symmetry.space_group_name_H-M   'P 1'
#
loop_
_entity.id
_entity.type
_entity.pdbx_description
1 polymer ?
#
loop_
_entity_poly.entity_id
_entity_poly.type
_entity_poly.pdbx_seq_one_letter_code
_entity_poly.pdbx_strand_id
1 'polypeptide(L)'
;MIAVTLYSRPGCHLCDDMKVVVQRVARGIPITMEIVDISSDPQLEARYGLEIPVLFVDGKKAAKYRVSEEELARILAGRAGGPGEAGRPGG
;
A
#
# COMPACT_ATOMS: atom_id res chain seq x y z
N MET A 1 -9.24 -0.81 -11.99
CA MET A 1 -8.82 -1.48 -10.75
C MET A 1 -7.45 -1.00 -10.36
N ILE A 2 -7.25 -0.71 -9.10
CA ILE A 2 -6.00 -0.13 -8.63
C ILE A 2 -5.07 -1.23 -8.13
N ALA A 3 -3.83 -1.21 -8.58
CA ALA A 3 -2.85 -2.21 -8.17
C ALA A 3 -2.14 -1.76 -6.89
N VAL A 4 -2.22 -2.57 -5.86
CA VAL A 4 -1.61 -2.29 -4.57
C VAL A 4 -0.64 -3.41 -4.25
N THR A 5 0.59 -3.05 -3.84
CA THR A 5 1.60 -4.03 -3.47
C THR A 5 2.00 -3.79 -2.02
N LEU A 6 1.96 -4.84 -1.22
CA LEU A 6 2.33 -4.75 0.18
C LEU A 6 3.59 -5.58 0.41
N TYR A 7 4.67 -4.92 0.78
CA TYR A 7 5.90 -5.61 1.14
C TYR A 7 5.87 -5.93 2.63
N SER A 8 6.04 -7.19 2.96
CA SER A 8 5.88 -7.64 4.33
C SER A 8 6.83 -8.79 4.63
N ARG A 9 6.74 -9.32 5.84
CA ARG A 9 7.55 -10.45 6.29
C ARG A 9 6.69 -11.28 7.23
N PRO A 10 6.87 -12.60 7.28
CA PRO A 10 6.11 -13.43 8.22
C PRO A 10 6.33 -12.97 9.65
N GLY A 11 5.29 -13.00 10.44
CA GLY A 11 5.37 -12.62 11.85
C GLY A 11 5.32 -11.13 12.13
N CYS A 12 5.04 -10.33 11.13
CA CYS A 12 4.98 -8.88 11.30
C CYS A 12 3.55 -8.44 11.64
N HIS A 13 3.36 -7.97 12.87
CA HIS A 13 2.02 -7.53 13.29
C HIS A 13 1.54 -6.31 12.54
N LEU A 14 2.43 -5.35 12.31
CA LEU A 14 2.04 -4.15 11.57
C LEU A 14 1.68 -4.47 10.14
N CYS A 15 2.32 -5.50 9.56
CA CYS A 15 2.00 -5.93 8.22
C CYS A 15 0.59 -6.52 8.17
N ASP A 16 0.23 -7.30 9.19
CA ASP A 16 -1.10 -7.86 9.28
C ASP A 16 -2.14 -6.76 9.43
N ASP A 17 -1.84 -5.76 10.24
CA ASP A 17 -2.76 -4.63 10.44
C ASP A 17 -2.97 -3.88 9.13
N MET A 18 -1.90 -3.63 8.40
CA MET A 18 -2.03 -2.92 7.13
C MET A 18 -2.81 -3.73 6.11
N LYS A 19 -2.60 -5.05 6.11
CA LYS A 19 -3.36 -5.91 5.21
C LYS A 19 -4.86 -5.78 5.48
N VAL A 20 -5.25 -5.77 6.75
CA VAL A 20 -6.65 -5.63 7.12
C VAL A 20 -7.21 -4.30 6.64
N VAL A 21 -6.44 -3.22 6.79
CA VAL A 21 -6.88 -1.90 6.34
C VAL A 21 -7.13 -1.93 4.83
N VAL A 22 -6.20 -2.51 4.06
CA VAL A 22 -6.37 -2.58 2.62
C VAL A 22 -7.61 -3.40 2.26
N GLN A 23 -7.82 -4.52 2.95
CA GLN A 23 -8.97 -5.37 2.67
C GLN A 23 -10.28 -4.66 2.96
N ARG A 24 -10.32 -3.84 4.00
CA ARG A 24 -11.53 -3.11 4.33
C ARG A 24 -11.83 -2.03 3.29
N VAL A 25 -10.80 -1.31 2.88
CA VAL A 25 -10.99 -0.27 1.86
C VAL A 25 -11.38 -0.90 0.54
N ALA A 26 -10.89 -2.11 0.26
CA ALA A 26 -11.21 -2.80 -0.98
C ALA A 26 -12.69 -3.15 -1.11
N ARG A 27 -13.44 -3.08 -0.05
CA ARG A 27 -14.88 -3.33 -0.13
C ARG A 27 -15.59 -2.25 -0.92
N GLY A 28 -15.06 -1.02 -0.89
CA GLY A 28 -15.69 0.08 -1.60
C GLY A 28 -14.93 0.59 -2.80
N ILE A 29 -13.67 0.20 -2.93
CA ILE A 29 -12.82 0.66 -4.02
C ILE A 29 -12.17 -0.56 -4.65
N PRO A 30 -12.32 -0.78 -5.96
CA PRO A 30 -11.74 -1.96 -6.60
C PRO A 30 -10.21 -1.95 -6.50
N ILE A 31 -9.67 -2.92 -5.81
CA ILE A 31 -8.24 -3.05 -5.57
C ILE A 31 -7.78 -4.46 -5.90
N THR A 32 -6.63 -4.56 -6.57
CA THR A 32 -5.91 -5.82 -6.68
C THR A 32 -4.72 -5.73 -5.77
N MET A 33 -4.60 -6.62 -4.79
CA MET A 33 -3.50 -6.56 -3.84
C MET A 33 -2.56 -7.74 -4.02
N GLU A 34 -1.28 -7.42 -4.11
CA GLU A 34 -0.23 -8.43 -4.14
C GLU A 34 0.59 -8.26 -2.87
N ILE A 35 0.84 -9.36 -2.18
CA ILE A 35 1.67 -9.34 -0.98
C ILE A 35 3.00 -9.98 -1.32
N VAL A 36 4.08 -9.25 -1.08
CA VAL A 36 5.42 -9.72 -1.39
C VAL A 36 6.18 -9.95 -0.09
N ASP A 37 6.67 -11.18 0.10
CA ASP A 37 7.46 -11.53 1.27
C ASP A 37 8.90 -11.14 0.98
N ILE A 38 9.41 -10.12 1.67
CA ILE A 38 10.75 -9.63 1.39
C ILE A 38 11.83 -10.54 1.95
N SER A 39 11.48 -11.45 2.85
CA SER A 39 12.49 -12.31 3.47
C SER A 39 13.06 -13.32 2.48
N SER A 40 12.41 -13.52 1.36
CA SER A 40 12.90 -14.45 0.35
C SER A 40 13.80 -13.76 -0.68
N ASP A 41 14.02 -12.46 -0.56
CA ASP A 41 14.82 -11.71 -1.52
C ASP A 41 15.76 -10.76 -0.77
N PRO A 42 17.07 -11.04 -0.76
CA PRO A 42 18.02 -10.22 -0.01
C PRO A 42 18.01 -8.76 -0.41
N GLN A 43 17.73 -8.45 -1.67
CA GLN A 43 17.69 -7.06 -2.10
C GLN A 43 16.49 -6.33 -1.53
N LEU A 44 15.35 -6.99 -1.47
CA LEU A 44 14.16 -6.40 -0.88
C LEU A 44 14.33 -6.26 0.63
N GLU A 45 14.96 -7.25 1.26
CA GLU A 45 15.22 -7.21 2.68
C GLU A 45 16.12 -6.04 3.02
N ALA A 46 17.16 -5.82 2.23
CA ALA A 46 18.06 -4.70 2.45
C ALA A 46 17.36 -3.37 2.26
N ARG A 47 16.43 -3.31 1.33
CA ARG A 47 15.78 -2.05 0.97
C ARG A 47 14.63 -1.71 1.90
N TYR A 48 13.84 -2.69 2.27
CA TYR A 48 12.61 -2.43 3.02
C TYR A 48 12.56 -3.06 4.39
N GLY A 49 13.57 -3.83 4.78
CA GLY A 49 13.52 -4.61 6.02
C GLY A 49 13.23 -3.80 7.26
N LEU A 50 13.66 -2.55 7.30
CA LEU A 50 13.43 -1.67 8.44
C LEU A 50 12.20 -0.78 8.24
N GLU A 51 11.53 -0.91 7.10
CA GLU A 51 10.39 -0.04 6.79
C GLU A 51 9.07 -0.79 6.66
N ILE A 52 9.09 -2.10 6.73
CA ILE A 52 7.86 -2.86 6.53
C ILE A 52 6.86 -2.57 7.64
N PRO A 53 5.59 -2.61 7.31
CA PRO A 53 5.05 -2.86 5.98
C PRO A 53 5.19 -1.62 5.09
N VAL A 54 5.47 -1.85 3.82
CA VAL A 54 5.55 -0.76 2.85
C VAL A 54 4.46 -0.99 1.83
N LEU A 55 3.67 0.02 1.59
CA LEU A 55 2.54 -0.07 0.68
C LEU A 55 2.79 0.75 -0.56
N PHE A 56 2.70 0.12 -1.71
CA PHE A 56 2.82 0.80 -2.99
C PHE A 56 1.45 0.81 -3.67
N VAL A 57 1.12 1.93 -4.30
CA VAL A 57 -0.10 2.05 -5.08
C VAL A 57 0.31 2.42 -6.49
N ASP A 58 -0.04 1.56 -7.45
CA ASP A 58 0.32 1.75 -8.85
C ASP A 58 1.83 1.99 -9.02
N GLY A 59 2.63 1.27 -8.26
CA GLY A 59 4.08 1.34 -8.38
C GLY A 59 4.75 2.47 -7.63
N LYS A 60 3.98 3.26 -6.88
CA LYS A 60 4.57 4.36 -6.10
C LYS A 60 4.37 4.11 -4.62
N LYS A 61 5.42 4.39 -3.84
CA LYS A 61 5.34 4.21 -2.39
C LYS A 61 4.26 5.16 -1.83
N ALA A 62 3.31 4.59 -1.13
CA ALA A 62 2.19 5.35 -0.59
C ALA A 62 2.23 5.47 0.93
N ALA A 63 2.72 4.44 1.62
CA ALA A 63 2.74 4.46 3.08
C ALA A 63 3.74 3.44 3.59
N LYS A 64 4.19 3.64 4.83
CA LYS A 64 5.01 2.65 5.51
C LYS A 64 4.60 2.62 6.97
N TYR A 65 4.83 1.49 7.64
CA TYR A 65 4.49 1.23 9.03
C TYR A 65 3.00 1.15 9.29
N ARG A 66 2.26 2.20 9.04
CA ARG A 66 0.83 2.25 9.30
C ARG A 66 0.11 3.13 8.30
N VAL A 67 -1.16 2.83 8.09
CA VAL A 67 -2.01 3.68 7.29
C VAL A 67 -3.43 3.46 7.80
N SER A 68 -4.22 4.51 7.93
CA SER A 68 -5.60 4.38 8.34
C SER A 68 -6.47 4.13 7.11
N GLU A 69 -7.68 3.61 7.36
CA GLU A 69 -8.62 3.40 6.26
C GLU A 69 -8.92 4.72 5.56
N GLU A 70 -9.07 5.77 6.34
CA GLU A 70 -9.39 7.09 5.78
C GLU A 70 -8.24 7.61 4.92
N GLU A 71 -7.02 7.47 5.40
CA GLU A 71 -5.86 7.89 4.62
C GLU A 71 -5.74 7.10 3.34
N LEU A 72 -5.88 5.79 3.43
CA LEU A 72 -5.75 4.95 2.26
C LEU A 72 -6.85 5.25 1.26
N ALA A 73 -8.08 5.44 1.72
CA ALA A 73 -9.17 5.77 0.83
C ALA A 73 -8.89 7.06 0.09
N ARG A 74 -8.30 8.03 0.78
CA ARG A 74 -7.96 9.30 0.15
C ARG A 74 -6.89 9.13 -0.92
N ILE A 75 -5.86 8.32 -0.61
CA ILE A 75 -4.80 8.05 -1.57
C ILE A 75 -5.38 7.36 -2.81
N LEU A 76 -6.23 6.37 -2.60
CA LEU A 76 -6.79 5.61 -3.70
C LEU A 76 -7.78 6.45 -4.51
N ALA A 77 -8.50 7.34 -3.84
CA ALA A 77 -9.44 8.21 -4.56
C ALA A 77 -8.69 9.12 -5.51
N GLY A 78 -7.53 9.60 -5.10
CA GLY A 78 -6.71 10.40 -5.97
C GLY A 78 -6.24 9.63 -7.19
N ARG A 79 -5.92 8.36 -7.00
CA ARG A 79 -5.48 7.53 -8.12
C ARG A 79 -6.66 7.18 -9.03
N ALA A 80 -7.78 6.80 -8.39
CA ALA A 80 -8.95 6.42 -9.15
C ALA A 80 -9.54 7.62 -9.90
N GLY A 81 -9.41 8.78 -9.32
CA GLY A 81 -9.87 9.98 -9.98
C GLY A 81 -9.02 10.32 -11.15
N GLY A 82 -7.88 9.68 -11.17
CA GLY A 82 -7.07 9.75 -12.34
C GLY A 82 -6.44 11.03 -12.53
N PRO A 83 -6.15 11.23 -13.71
CA PRO A 83 -5.36 12.28 -13.99
C PRO A 83 -5.88 13.57 -13.63
N GLY A 84 -7.06 13.60 -13.53
CA GLY A 84 -7.56 14.81 -13.30
C GLY A 84 -6.98 15.47 -12.17
N GLU A 85 -6.72 14.79 -11.38
CA GLU A 85 -6.37 15.40 -10.33
C GLU A 85 -5.20 15.73 -10.33
N ALA A 86 -4.70 15.24 -11.15
CA ALA A 86 -3.52 15.48 -11.12
C ALA A 86 -3.34 16.77 -10.83
N GLY A 87 -3.80 17.28 -11.13
CA GLY A 87 -3.47 18.36 -10.85
C GLY A 87 -3.49 18.84 -9.61
N ARG A 88 -3.79 18.51 -9.01
CA ARG A 88 -3.87 19.00 -7.92
C ARG A 88 -3.01 18.97 -7.23
N PRO A 89 -2.64 19.57 -6.98
CA PRO A 89 -1.80 19.64 -6.35
C PRO A 89 -1.76 19.29 -5.41
N GLY A 90 -1.69 19.24 -5.31
CA GLY A 90 -1.57 18.89 -4.44
C GLY A 90 -1.81 18.29 -4.29
N GLY A 91 -1.96 18.25 -4.71
CA GLY A 91 -2.28 17.42 -4.62
C GLY A 91 -2.14 17.22 -4.69
#